data_3eee482892ea8f18cbfcf769da41cc6e
#
_entry.id   3eee482892ea8f18cbfcf769da41cc6e
#
_cell.length_a   1.000
_cell.length_b   1.000
_cell.length_c   1.000
_cell.angle_alpha   90.00
_cell.angle_beta   90.00
_cell.angle_gamma   90.00
#
_symmetry.space_group_name_H-M   'P 1'
#
loop_
_entity.id
_entity.type
_entity.pdbx_description
1 polymer ?
#
loop_
_entity_poly.entity_id
_entity_poly.type
_entity_poly.pdbx_seq_one_letter_code
_entity_poly.pdbx_strand_id
1 'polypeptide(L)'
;MVWGKERPTMPTEELYVLPKKYTGEEASERVARTREAMKAANCDVILLTALEDPCWLLNIRGNDIACTPVSYAFAAITNKKLYYYVDAKKINAKVAKYFKDNKVTVRPYNALMKDLQKLEGKKVWADLGHLNSNLYKALVGNEIYDAISPVAYFRAIKNKTEIKNTRNAHVKDAVAMVKFIYWVKNTVGKGKMTEVTAQDHLYALRAEQKDYIEPSFETICAYQENAAMMHYTATEEKHAAVKARGFLLVDSGGTYKDGTTDITRTIALGGLTAEEKKLYTKVLKGHLDLLHAKFLYGTTGNNLDILARNPLWNDCIDYQCGTGHGVGHVLAVHEGPHGIRWGMPVNGKAAVLQEGMVVTDEPGVYLPHKLGIRIENEMIVQKEEKNFYGQFLSFEDITYVPYDRDAIDTQYLSDEEIDWINAYHKMIWEKIGPLLSGKEKSFLKKATGKITRA
;
A
#
# COMPACT_ATOMS: atom_id res chain seq x y z
N MET A 1 21.85 22.10 -18.52
CA MET A 1 20.94 21.79 -17.37
C MET A 1 19.53 21.64 -17.94
N VAL A 2 18.88 20.53 -17.71
CA VAL A 2 17.52 20.26 -18.22
C VAL A 2 16.50 21.20 -17.53
N TRP A 3 16.68 21.49 -16.26
CA TRP A 3 15.75 22.28 -15.44
C TRP A 3 16.37 23.65 -15.12
N GLY A 4 16.07 24.66 -15.82
CA GLY A 4 16.62 26.00 -15.64
C GLY A 4 16.10 26.72 -14.39
N LYS A 5 15.66 27.96 -14.55
CA LYS A 5 15.09 28.80 -13.47
C LYS A 5 13.77 28.31 -12.91
N GLU A 6 13.09 27.43 -13.63
CA GLU A 6 11.77 26.83 -13.25
C GLU A 6 11.89 25.64 -12.28
N ARG A 7 13.10 25.28 -11.85
CA ARG A 7 13.29 24.21 -10.88
C ARG A 7 12.57 24.55 -9.58
N PRO A 8 11.65 23.70 -9.10
CA PRO A 8 10.99 23.91 -7.81
C PRO A 8 12.01 24.02 -6.67
N THR A 9 11.69 24.83 -5.68
CA THR A 9 12.47 24.87 -4.44
C THR A 9 12.29 23.57 -3.67
N MET A 10 13.30 23.19 -2.89
CA MET A 10 13.18 22.05 -1.99
C MET A 10 12.07 22.35 -0.97
N PRO A 11 11.16 21.40 -0.70
CA PRO A 11 10.15 21.56 0.34
C PRO A 11 10.81 21.72 1.71
N THR A 12 10.18 22.49 2.59
CA THR A 12 10.70 22.80 3.94
C THR A 12 9.72 22.48 5.05
N GLU A 13 8.76 21.57 4.76
CA GLU A 13 7.78 21.12 5.74
C GLU A 13 8.43 20.49 6.97
N GLU A 14 7.87 20.77 8.14
CA GLU A 14 8.44 20.30 9.41
C GLU A 14 8.30 18.78 9.56
N LEU A 15 9.34 18.18 10.10
CA LEU A 15 9.29 16.78 10.54
C LEU A 15 8.47 16.64 11.81
N TYR A 16 7.86 15.46 11.97
CA TYR A 16 7.23 15.08 13.22
C TYR A 16 7.60 13.66 13.64
N VAL A 17 7.58 13.42 14.95
CA VAL A 17 7.84 12.10 15.52
C VAL A 17 6.55 11.30 15.58
N LEU A 18 6.56 10.11 15.01
CA LEU A 18 5.47 9.15 15.16
C LEU A 18 5.67 8.37 16.48
N PRO A 19 4.78 8.51 17.47
CA PRO A 19 4.95 7.90 18.79
C PRO A 19 5.00 6.37 18.78
N LYS A 20 5.72 5.78 19.74
CA LYS A 20 5.85 4.31 19.93
C LYS A 20 4.52 3.56 19.97
N LYS A 21 3.45 4.16 20.47
CA LYS A 21 2.10 3.54 20.45
C LYS A 21 1.62 3.18 19.03
N TYR A 22 2.17 3.83 18.00
CA TYR A 22 1.89 3.53 16.59
C TYR A 22 2.97 2.64 15.97
N THR A 23 4.24 2.83 16.34
CA THR A 23 5.39 2.17 15.70
C THR A 23 5.83 0.88 16.40
N GLY A 24 5.43 0.67 17.65
CA GLY A 24 5.76 -0.51 18.46
C GLY A 24 7.19 -0.55 19.00
N GLU A 25 8.13 0.14 18.37
CA GLU A 25 9.55 0.11 18.68
C GLU A 25 10.12 1.53 18.81
N GLU A 26 11.17 1.67 19.61
CA GLU A 26 11.98 2.90 19.66
C GLU A 26 12.98 2.94 18.50
N ALA A 27 13.39 4.14 18.07
CA ALA A 27 14.40 4.29 17.02
C ALA A 27 15.73 3.63 17.42
N SER A 28 16.11 3.66 18.69
CA SER A 28 17.32 3.01 19.19
C SER A 28 17.33 1.49 18.99
N GLU A 29 16.17 0.82 19.12
CA GLU A 29 16.02 -0.62 18.88
C GLU A 29 16.20 -0.93 17.39
N ARG A 30 15.61 -0.14 16.52
CA ARG A 30 15.73 -0.27 15.05
C ARG A 30 17.17 -0.04 14.58
N VAL A 31 17.83 0.98 15.11
CA VAL A 31 19.25 1.29 14.82
C VAL A 31 20.17 0.16 15.30
N ALA A 32 19.91 -0.41 16.47
CA ALA A 32 20.70 -1.53 16.98
C ALA A 32 20.59 -2.75 16.05
N ARG A 33 19.39 -3.14 15.67
CA ARG A 33 19.13 -4.24 14.71
C ARG A 33 19.79 -3.98 13.35
N THR A 34 19.77 -2.74 12.86
CA THR A 34 20.46 -2.37 11.62
C THR A 34 21.98 -2.52 11.73
N ARG A 35 22.58 -2.16 12.88
CA ARG A 35 24.00 -2.39 13.12
C ARG A 35 24.38 -3.86 13.23
N GLU A 36 23.52 -4.69 13.77
CA GLU A 36 23.71 -6.15 13.78
C GLU A 36 23.77 -6.72 12.36
N ALA A 37 22.82 -6.29 11.49
CA ALA A 37 22.84 -6.69 10.08
C ALA A 37 24.11 -6.19 9.37
N MET A 38 24.53 -4.96 9.63
CA MET A 38 25.77 -4.39 9.10
C MET A 38 26.99 -5.22 9.52
N LYS A 39 27.07 -5.60 10.80
CA LYS A 39 28.14 -6.45 11.32
C LYS A 39 28.15 -7.84 10.67
N ALA A 40 26.98 -8.46 10.50
CA ALA A 40 26.85 -9.77 9.85
C ALA A 40 27.31 -9.75 8.38
N ALA A 41 27.11 -8.62 7.67
CA ALA A 41 27.59 -8.41 6.31
C ALA A 41 29.06 -7.91 6.25
N ASN A 42 29.70 -7.75 7.39
CA ASN A 42 31.05 -7.17 7.51
C ASN A 42 31.19 -5.81 6.82
N CYS A 43 30.18 -4.95 6.95
CA CYS A 43 30.14 -3.60 6.39
C CYS A 43 30.50 -2.54 7.44
N ASP A 44 31.27 -1.52 7.05
CA ASP A 44 31.64 -0.39 7.90
C ASP A 44 30.55 0.68 7.97
N VAL A 45 29.80 0.85 6.87
CA VAL A 45 28.79 1.88 6.69
C VAL A 45 27.58 1.30 5.98
N ILE A 46 26.38 1.68 6.39
CA ILE A 46 25.15 1.54 5.59
C ILE A 46 24.72 2.92 5.15
N LEU A 47 24.45 3.07 3.85
CA LEU A 47 23.90 4.27 3.25
C LEU A 47 22.42 4.04 2.89
N LEU A 48 21.53 4.81 3.51
CA LEU A 48 20.08 4.77 3.26
C LEU A 48 19.68 5.95 2.37
N THR A 49 19.23 5.64 1.17
CA THR A 49 18.87 6.63 0.13
C THR A 49 17.41 6.54 -0.32
N ALA A 50 16.71 5.44 -0.04
CA ALA A 50 15.25 5.38 -0.15
C ALA A 50 14.64 6.22 0.98
N LEU A 51 13.69 7.11 0.67
CA LEU A 51 13.19 8.12 1.61
C LEU A 51 12.46 7.51 2.81
N GLU A 52 11.84 6.37 2.61
CA GLU A 52 11.11 5.64 3.65
C GLU A 52 12.04 5.05 4.70
N ASP A 53 13.24 4.61 4.31
CA ASP A 53 14.17 3.93 5.20
C ASP A 53 14.61 4.81 6.39
N PRO A 54 15.11 6.05 6.20
CA PRO A 54 15.41 6.95 7.30
C PRO A 54 14.17 7.33 8.12
N CYS A 55 13.02 7.51 7.46
CA CYS A 55 11.78 7.86 8.13
C CYS A 55 11.30 6.74 9.05
N TRP A 56 11.31 5.51 8.58
CA TRP A 56 10.96 4.34 9.39
C TRP A 56 11.97 4.12 10.51
N LEU A 57 13.27 4.11 10.20
CA LEU A 57 14.36 3.85 11.14
C LEU A 57 14.30 4.77 12.36
N LEU A 58 13.99 6.05 12.13
CA LEU A 58 13.99 7.09 13.16
C LEU A 58 12.59 7.40 13.71
N ASN A 59 11.56 6.66 13.34
CA ASN A 59 10.17 6.96 13.74
C ASN A 59 9.76 8.41 13.45
N ILE A 60 10.23 8.99 12.36
CA ILE A 60 9.88 10.34 11.92
C ILE A 60 9.09 10.30 10.62
N ARG A 61 8.30 11.32 10.41
CA ARG A 61 7.55 11.53 9.17
C ARG A 61 7.72 12.98 8.73
N GLY A 62 7.49 13.22 7.46
CA GLY A 62 7.49 14.54 6.85
C GLY A 62 6.32 14.64 5.88
N ASN A 63 6.29 15.69 5.07
CA ASN A 63 5.26 15.92 4.06
C ASN A 63 5.88 16.53 2.79
N ASP A 64 7.03 16.00 2.37
CA ASP A 64 7.74 16.52 1.20
C ASP A 64 7.22 15.96 -0.13
N ILE A 65 6.48 14.86 -0.07
CA ILE A 65 5.84 14.22 -1.21
C ILE A 65 4.35 14.08 -0.89
N ALA A 66 3.49 14.56 -1.77
CA ALA A 66 2.04 14.42 -1.63
C ALA A 66 1.66 12.94 -1.44
N CYS A 67 0.71 12.68 -0.57
CA CYS A 67 0.20 11.33 -0.27
C CYS A 67 1.24 10.36 0.30
N THR A 68 2.43 10.84 0.68
CA THR A 68 3.50 9.98 1.21
C THR A 68 4.23 10.69 2.34
N PRO A 69 4.07 10.28 3.61
CA PRO A 69 4.57 11.02 4.75
C PRO A 69 6.09 10.84 4.96
N VAL A 70 6.88 11.20 3.98
CA VAL A 70 8.36 11.13 3.97
C VAL A 70 9.01 12.50 3.90
N SER A 71 10.30 12.55 4.12
CA SER A 71 11.10 13.75 3.96
C SER A 71 12.28 13.51 3.02
N TYR A 72 12.64 14.50 2.22
CA TYR A 72 13.89 14.49 1.48
C TYR A 72 15.06 14.53 2.46
N ALA A 73 15.61 13.34 2.71
CA ALA A 73 16.70 13.12 3.61
C ALA A 73 17.48 11.86 3.22
N PHE A 74 18.68 11.75 3.72
CA PHE A 74 19.48 10.54 3.68
C PHE A 74 19.92 10.16 5.07
N ALA A 75 20.30 8.91 5.29
CA ALA A 75 20.99 8.53 6.50
C ALA A 75 22.23 7.69 6.19
N ALA A 76 23.27 7.86 7.03
CA ALA A 76 24.44 7.01 7.02
C ALA A 76 24.69 6.48 8.42
N ILE A 77 24.81 5.15 8.55
CA ILE A 77 25.02 4.48 9.82
C ILE A 77 26.40 3.85 9.81
N THR A 78 27.15 4.12 10.85
CA THR A 78 28.40 3.42 11.14
C THR A 78 28.26 2.62 12.43
N ASN A 79 29.28 1.85 12.80
CA ASN A 79 29.29 1.12 14.08
C ASN A 79 29.07 2.03 15.30
N LYS A 80 29.40 3.32 15.20
CA LYS A 80 29.38 4.26 16.35
C LYS A 80 28.44 5.44 16.14
N LYS A 81 28.20 5.87 14.92
CA LYS A 81 27.47 7.11 14.59
C LYS A 81 26.25 6.82 13.72
N LEU A 82 25.30 7.71 13.82
CA LEU A 82 24.14 7.81 12.94
C LEU A 82 24.03 9.24 12.46
N TYR A 83 24.22 9.43 11.17
CA TYR A 83 24.10 10.72 10.50
C TYR A 83 22.77 10.81 9.77
N TYR A 84 22.09 11.93 9.92
CA TYR A 84 20.85 12.24 9.22
C TYR A 84 21.04 13.54 8.42
N TYR A 85 21.00 13.43 7.11
CA TYR A 85 21.25 14.54 6.17
C TYR A 85 19.93 15.14 5.72
N VAL A 86 19.62 16.33 6.22
CA VAL A 86 18.31 16.97 6.00
C VAL A 86 18.48 18.50 6.00
N ASP A 87 17.51 19.23 5.42
CA ASP A 87 17.43 20.68 5.61
C ASP A 87 17.09 21.00 7.08
N ALA A 88 17.93 21.81 7.72
CA ALA A 88 17.73 22.19 9.12
C ALA A 88 16.42 22.93 9.39
N LYS A 89 15.83 23.55 8.38
CA LYS A 89 14.52 24.23 8.48
C LYS A 89 13.39 23.30 8.84
N LYS A 90 13.51 22.00 8.55
CA LYS A 90 12.53 20.97 8.86
C LYS A 90 12.54 20.53 10.32
N ILE A 91 13.54 20.93 11.09
CA ILE A 91 13.77 20.43 12.45
C ILE A 91 13.25 21.45 13.46
N ASN A 92 12.04 21.21 13.97
CA ASN A 92 11.50 21.98 15.09
C ASN A 92 12.12 21.54 16.45
N ALA A 93 11.84 22.27 17.51
CA ALA A 93 12.41 22.03 18.84
C ALA A 93 12.13 20.60 19.38
N LYS A 94 10.93 20.04 19.07
CA LYS A 94 10.55 18.68 19.48
C LYS A 94 11.40 17.61 18.78
N VAL A 95 11.56 17.75 17.48
CA VAL A 95 12.40 16.85 16.66
C VAL A 95 13.87 16.98 17.03
N ALA A 96 14.36 18.21 17.25
CA ALA A 96 15.74 18.44 17.70
C ALA A 96 16.05 17.73 19.03
N LYS A 97 15.13 17.84 20.00
CA LYS A 97 15.25 17.11 21.28
C LYS A 97 15.25 15.59 21.04
N TYR A 98 14.34 15.09 20.23
CA TYR A 98 14.24 13.67 19.90
C TYR A 98 15.53 13.13 19.25
N PHE A 99 16.10 13.87 18.30
CA PHE A 99 17.37 13.49 17.67
C PHE A 99 18.54 13.47 18.67
N LYS A 100 18.58 14.45 19.57
CA LYS A 100 19.59 14.46 20.65
C LYS A 100 19.47 13.23 21.55
N ASP A 101 18.25 12.92 22.00
CA ASP A 101 17.98 11.79 22.89
C ASP A 101 18.33 10.42 22.20
N ASN A 102 18.16 10.33 20.87
CA ASN A 102 18.50 9.16 20.06
C ASN A 102 19.91 9.18 19.46
N LYS A 103 20.76 10.12 19.86
CA LYS A 103 22.17 10.27 19.40
C LYS A 103 22.31 10.39 17.88
N VAL A 104 21.34 11.02 17.22
CA VAL A 104 21.35 11.33 15.80
C VAL A 104 22.19 12.58 15.56
N THR A 105 23.16 12.50 14.67
CA THR A 105 23.95 13.64 14.23
C THR A 105 23.35 14.23 12.97
N VAL A 106 22.69 15.38 13.11
CA VAL A 106 22.11 16.09 11.96
C VAL A 106 23.21 16.74 11.13
N ARG A 107 23.11 16.59 9.81
CA ARG A 107 24.01 17.19 8.81
C ARG A 107 23.18 17.92 7.75
N PRO A 108 23.69 18.99 7.15
CA PRO A 108 23.05 19.62 6.01
C PRO A 108 22.82 18.61 4.87
N TYR A 109 21.65 18.66 4.22
CA TYR A 109 21.29 17.75 3.13
C TYR A 109 22.41 17.60 2.08
N ASN A 110 22.98 18.72 1.64
CA ASN A 110 24.02 18.76 0.61
C ASN A 110 25.42 18.32 1.11
N ALA A 111 25.59 18.03 2.42
CA ALA A 111 26.87 17.60 2.96
C ALA A 111 27.18 16.13 2.64
N LEU A 112 26.16 15.31 2.36
CA LEU A 112 26.33 13.87 2.11
C LEU A 112 27.42 13.59 1.05
N MET A 113 27.35 14.24 -0.11
CA MET A 113 28.32 14.05 -1.18
C MET A 113 29.78 14.24 -0.71
N LYS A 114 30.03 15.34 0.01
CA LYS A 114 31.36 15.65 0.54
C LYS A 114 31.81 14.68 1.63
N ASP A 115 30.88 14.18 2.42
CA ASP A 115 31.19 13.22 3.49
C ASP A 115 31.47 11.83 2.90
N LEU A 116 30.78 11.41 1.84
CA LEU A 116 31.07 10.16 1.12
C LEU A 116 32.46 10.21 0.43
N GLN A 117 32.83 11.34 -0.18
CA GLN A 117 34.12 11.51 -0.82
C GLN A 117 35.34 11.43 0.15
N LYS A 118 35.07 11.51 1.46
CA LYS A 118 36.09 11.34 2.49
C LYS A 118 36.23 9.93 3.01
N LEU A 119 35.35 9.03 2.57
CA LEU A 119 35.44 7.62 2.91
C LEU A 119 36.47 6.94 2.04
N GLU A 120 37.46 6.29 2.68
CA GLU A 120 38.50 5.54 2.00
C GLU A 120 38.64 4.14 2.60
N GLY A 121 38.75 3.12 1.74
CA GLY A 121 38.99 1.75 2.15
C GLY A 121 37.91 1.17 3.05
N LYS A 122 36.67 1.64 2.91
CA LYS A 122 35.49 1.16 3.65
C LYS A 122 34.67 0.20 2.82
N LYS A 123 34.03 -0.76 3.50
CA LYS A 123 32.98 -1.58 2.91
C LYS A 123 31.63 -0.90 3.20
N VAL A 124 30.97 -0.41 2.13
CA VAL A 124 29.73 0.37 2.20
C VAL A 124 28.58 -0.47 1.70
N TRP A 125 27.59 -0.73 2.54
CA TRP A 125 26.32 -1.31 2.12
C TRP A 125 25.48 -0.21 1.46
N ALA A 126 25.23 -0.35 0.18
CA ALA A 126 24.39 0.56 -0.59
C ALA A 126 23.51 -0.23 -1.55
N ASP A 127 22.21 0.03 -1.53
CA ASP A 127 21.27 -0.52 -2.48
C ASP A 127 21.38 0.27 -3.79
N LEU A 128 22.04 -0.30 -4.80
CA LEU A 128 22.26 0.37 -6.08
C LEU A 128 20.95 0.62 -6.86
N GLY A 129 19.87 -0.10 -6.55
CA GLY A 129 18.54 0.17 -7.10
C GLY A 129 17.96 1.50 -6.65
N HIS A 130 18.43 2.04 -5.51
CA HIS A 130 17.98 3.31 -4.91
C HIS A 130 19.08 4.35 -4.81
N LEU A 131 20.28 4.08 -5.33
CA LEU A 131 21.43 4.98 -5.27
C LEU A 131 21.59 5.75 -6.60
N ASN A 132 21.52 7.09 -6.53
CA ASN A 132 21.75 7.88 -7.73
C ASN A 132 23.26 7.88 -8.16
N SER A 133 23.51 8.09 -9.44
CA SER A 133 24.85 8.01 -10.05
C SER A 133 25.89 8.96 -9.43
N ASN A 134 25.48 10.11 -8.91
CA ASN A 134 26.42 11.04 -8.28
C ASN A 134 26.91 10.53 -6.92
N LEU A 135 26.01 9.96 -6.11
CA LEU A 135 26.40 9.34 -4.84
C LEU A 135 27.24 8.08 -5.08
N TYR A 136 26.91 7.29 -6.13
CA TYR A 136 27.74 6.17 -6.53
C TYR A 136 29.19 6.59 -6.86
N LYS A 137 29.35 7.65 -7.68
CA LYS A 137 30.67 8.21 -8.01
C LYS A 137 31.42 8.74 -6.79
N ALA A 138 30.72 9.22 -5.77
CA ALA A 138 31.35 9.70 -4.53
C ALA A 138 31.90 8.57 -3.65
N LEU A 139 31.56 7.32 -3.91
CA LEU A 139 32.04 6.14 -3.20
C LEU A 139 33.31 5.50 -3.81
N VAL A 140 33.89 6.11 -4.84
CA VAL A 140 35.15 5.63 -5.44
C VAL A 140 36.25 5.46 -4.36
N GLY A 141 36.98 4.34 -4.39
CA GLY A 141 37.98 3.99 -3.38
C GLY A 141 37.42 3.15 -2.22
N ASN A 142 36.14 2.78 -2.27
CA ASN A 142 35.49 1.93 -1.29
C ASN A 142 34.97 0.64 -1.92
N GLU A 143 34.82 -0.42 -1.13
CA GLU A 143 34.11 -1.64 -1.54
C GLU A 143 32.61 -1.41 -1.38
N ILE A 144 31.83 -1.64 -2.44
CA ILE A 144 30.37 -1.55 -2.39
C ILE A 144 29.77 -2.94 -2.20
N TYR A 145 29.05 -3.12 -1.12
CA TYR A 145 28.18 -4.28 -0.91
C TYR A 145 26.78 -3.93 -1.43
N ASP A 146 26.53 -4.34 -2.69
CA ASP A 146 25.25 -4.12 -3.36
C ASP A 146 24.22 -5.14 -2.88
N ALA A 147 23.31 -4.68 -2.04
CA ALA A 147 22.18 -5.49 -1.59
C ALA A 147 21.04 -4.57 -1.15
N ILE A 148 19.81 -5.08 -1.23
CA ILE A 148 18.63 -4.39 -0.68
C ILE A 148 18.92 -3.98 0.76
N SER A 149 18.55 -2.76 1.12
CA SER A 149 18.71 -2.25 2.48
C SER A 149 18.08 -3.21 3.50
N PRO A 150 18.76 -3.57 4.59
CA PRO A 150 18.15 -4.38 5.64
C PRO A 150 16.96 -3.65 6.29
N VAL A 151 16.96 -2.31 6.27
CA VAL A 151 15.86 -1.49 6.76
C VAL A 151 14.60 -1.73 5.93
N ALA A 152 14.73 -1.91 4.61
CA ALA A 152 13.60 -2.22 3.74
C ALA A 152 12.92 -3.55 4.14
N TYR A 153 13.69 -4.59 4.50
CA TYR A 153 13.13 -5.83 5.03
C TYR A 153 12.51 -5.66 6.41
N PHE A 154 13.15 -4.88 7.29
CA PHE A 154 12.65 -4.67 8.65
C PHE A 154 11.32 -3.90 8.66
N ARG A 155 11.14 -2.91 7.78
CA ARG A 155 9.87 -2.18 7.66
C ARG A 155 8.77 -2.97 6.94
N ALA A 156 9.15 -3.87 6.04
CA ALA A 156 8.22 -4.74 5.35
C ALA A 156 7.52 -5.72 6.32
N ILE A 157 8.25 -6.23 7.32
CA ILE A 157 7.72 -7.14 8.34
C ILE A 157 7.18 -6.33 9.52
N LYS A 158 5.89 -6.11 9.55
CA LYS A 158 5.22 -5.32 10.59
C LYS A 158 5.25 -6.06 11.93
N ASN A 159 5.61 -5.33 12.99
CA ASN A 159 5.53 -5.87 14.35
C ASN A 159 4.06 -5.93 14.84
N LYS A 160 3.84 -6.59 15.99
CA LYS A 160 2.49 -6.80 16.53
C LYS A 160 1.70 -5.49 16.75
N THR A 161 2.39 -4.40 17.10
CA THR A 161 1.75 -3.09 17.30
C THR A 161 1.37 -2.46 15.96
N GLU A 162 2.25 -2.48 14.99
CA GLU A 162 1.97 -2.01 13.63
C GLU A 162 0.82 -2.80 13.00
N ILE A 163 0.81 -4.14 13.11
CA ILE A 163 -0.29 -4.99 12.63
C ILE A 163 -1.64 -4.63 13.30
N LYS A 164 -1.65 -4.49 14.64
CA LYS A 164 -2.87 -4.08 15.36
C LYS A 164 -3.38 -2.73 14.89
N ASN A 165 -2.47 -1.78 14.71
CA ASN A 165 -2.78 -0.43 14.27
C ASN A 165 -3.26 -0.41 12.81
N THR A 166 -2.64 -1.17 11.91
CA THR A 166 -3.08 -1.31 10.51
C THR A 166 -4.51 -1.85 10.45
N ARG A 167 -4.85 -2.91 11.20
CA ARG A 167 -6.25 -3.39 11.27
C ARG A 167 -7.22 -2.30 11.74
N ASN A 168 -6.81 -1.45 12.69
CA ASN A 168 -7.65 -0.35 13.17
C ASN A 168 -7.81 0.76 12.11
N ALA A 169 -6.77 1.06 11.34
CA ALA A 169 -6.87 1.99 10.21
C ALA A 169 -7.90 1.49 9.17
N HIS A 170 -7.85 0.19 8.83
CA HIS A 170 -8.82 -0.43 7.92
C HIS A 170 -10.27 -0.42 8.43
N VAL A 171 -10.48 -0.53 9.74
CA VAL A 171 -11.83 -0.37 10.32
C VAL A 171 -12.37 1.04 10.08
N LYS A 172 -11.55 2.07 10.29
CA LYS A 172 -11.93 3.47 10.05
C LYS A 172 -12.19 3.73 8.57
N ASP A 173 -11.30 3.27 7.73
CA ASP A 173 -11.41 3.40 6.27
C ASP A 173 -12.68 2.70 5.74
N ALA A 174 -12.98 1.51 6.24
CA ALA A 174 -14.18 0.77 5.89
C ALA A 174 -15.48 1.51 6.23
N VAL A 175 -15.51 2.24 7.35
CA VAL A 175 -16.67 3.09 7.71
C VAL A 175 -16.87 4.17 6.64
N ALA A 176 -15.79 4.85 6.21
CA ALA A 176 -15.86 5.86 5.15
C ALA A 176 -16.30 5.25 3.82
N MET A 177 -15.71 4.12 3.42
CA MET A 177 -16.04 3.42 2.18
C MET A 177 -17.48 2.92 2.13
N VAL A 178 -18.01 2.36 3.21
CA VAL A 178 -19.41 1.89 3.27
C VAL A 178 -20.38 3.05 3.15
N LYS A 179 -20.12 4.19 3.82
CA LYS A 179 -20.91 5.41 3.69
C LYS A 179 -20.87 5.94 2.24
N PHE A 180 -19.69 5.92 1.63
CA PHE A 180 -19.50 6.33 0.25
C PHE A 180 -20.29 5.45 -0.73
N ILE A 181 -20.18 4.12 -0.64
CA ILE A 181 -20.91 3.19 -1.52
C ILE A 181 -22.43 3.36 -1.33
N TYR A 182 -22.89 3.54 -0.08
CA TYR A 182 -24.28 3.88 0.21
C TYR A 182 -24.69 5.16 -0.51
N TRP A 183 -23.90 6.24 -0.42
CA TRP A 183 -24.18 7.51 -1.08
C TRP A 183 -24.23 7.34 -2.60
N VAL A 184 -23.24 6.69 -3.22
CA VAL A 184 -23.19 6.45 -4.67
C VAL A 184 -24.47 5.74 -5.13
N LYS A 185 -24.80 4.59 -4.53
CA LYS A 185 -25.96 3.78 -4.94
C LYS A 185 -27.31 4.48 -4.74
N ASN A 186 -27.40 5.43 -3.80
CA ASN A 186 -28.65 6.16 -3.54
C ASN A 186 -28.77 7.49 -4.30
N THR A 187 -27.67 8.02 -4.83
CA THR A 187 -27.61 9.36 -5.46
C THR A 187 -27.48 9.27 -6.99
N VAL A 188 -26.83 8.22 -7.50
CA VAL A 188 -26.65 8.02 -8.94
C VAL A 188 -28.00 8.04 -9.68
N GLY A 189 -28.07 8.80 -10.77
CA GLY A 189 -29.30 8.98 -11.56
C GLY A 189 -30.34 9.97 -10.97
N LYS A 190 -30.12 10.50 -9.77
CA LYS A 190 -31.01 11.48 -9.12
C LYS A 190 -30.46 12.91 -9.11
N GLY A 191 -29.25 13.12 -9.59
CA GLY A 191 -28.58 14.42 -9.63
C GLY A 191 -27.40 14.38 -10.60
N LYS A 192 -26.56 15.42 -10.52
CA LYS A 192 -25.35 15.52 -11.32
C LYS A 192 -24.17 14.93 -10.52
N MET A 193 -23.94 13.63 -10.66
CA MET A 193 -22.73 12.98 -10.14
C MET A 193 -21.67 12.94 -11.24
N THR A 194 -20.44 13.30 -10.92
CA THR A 194 -19.28 13.15 -11.78
C THR A 194 -18.20 12.35 -11.05
N GLU A 195 -17.19 11.90 -11.77
CA GLU A 195 -16.02 11.24 -11.17
C GLU A 195 -15.36 12.15 -10.11
N VAL A 196 -15.22 13.46 -10.40
CA VAL A 196 -14.68 14.46 -9.46
C VAL A 196 -15.54 14.59 -8.22
N THR A 197 -16.84 14.82 -8.37
CA THR A 197 -17.73 14.99 -7.19
C THR A 197 -17.79 13.70 -6.34
N ALA A 198 -17.60 12.53 -6.94
CA ALA A 198 -17.55 11.27 -6.22
C ALA A 198 -16.24 11.12 -5.43
N GLN A 199 -15.08 11.42 -6.03
CA GLN A 199 -13.79 11.38 -5.30
C GLN A 199 -13.76 12.39 -4.15
N ASP A 200 -14.28 13.61 -4.34
CA ASP A 200 -14.32 14.64 -3.30
C ASP A 200 -15.23 14.23 -2.12
N HIS A 201 -16.34 13.58 -2.43
CA HIS A 201 -17.22 13.05 -1.37
C HIS A 201 -16.54 11.96 -0.55
N LEU A 202 -15.81 11.05 -1.20
CA LEU A 202 -15.04 10.02 -0.49
C LEU A 202 -13.91 10.63 0.36
N TYR A 203 -13.20 11.61 -0.19
CA TYR A 203 -12.19 12.35 0.56
C TYR A 203 -12.77 12.96 1.86
N ALA A 204 -13.93 13.63 1.75
CA ALA A 204 -14.59 14.23 2.90
C ALA A 204 -14.95 13.19 3.98
N LEU A 205 -15.46 12.01 3.59
CA LEU A 205 -15.81 10.93 4.51
C LEU A 205 -14.59 10.32 5.21
N ARG A 206 -13.44 10.24 4.53
CA ARG A 206 -12.17 9.81 5.13
C ARG A 206 -11.62 10.86 6.09
N ALA A 207 -11.71 12.15 5.73
CA ALA A 207 -11.26 13.27 6.56
C ALA A 207 -12.02 13.37 7.90
N GLU A 208 -13.25 12.85 7.98
CA GLU A 208 -14.01 12.74 9.23
C GLU A 208 -13.46 11.67 10.18
N GLN A 209 -12.64 10.73 9.70
CA GLN A 209 -12.14 9.64 10.50
C GLN A 209 -11.04 10.09 11.44
N LYS A 210 -11.05 9.52 12.66
CA LYS A 210 -10.04 9.85 13.68
C LYS A 210 -8.62 9.53 13.21
N ASP A 211 -7.70 10.47 13.47
CA ASP A 211 -6.28 10.35 13.14
C ASP A 211 -5.97 10.25 11.64
N TYR A 212 -6.89 10.65 10.77
CA TYR A 212 -6.64 10.81 9.34
C TYR A 212 -5.59 11.93 9.13
N ILE A 213 -4.69 11.72 8.17
CA ILE A 213 -3.62 12.64 7.81
C ILE A 213 -3.88 13.20 6.41
N GLU A 214 -3.91 12.32 5.42
CA GLU A 214 -4.03 12.65 3.99
C GLU A 214 -4.46 11.41 3.19
N PRO A 215 -4.82 11.51 1.91
CA PRO A 215 -4.93 10.33 1.04
C PRO A 215 -3.60 9.57 1.00
N SER A 216 -3.62 8.25 0.86
CA SER A 216 -2.40 7.45 0.64
C SER A 216 -1.90 7.54 -0.80
N PHE A 217 -2.77 7.95 -1.72
CA PHE A 217 -2.50 8.31 -3.13
C PHE A 217 -3.69 9.09 -3.70
N GLU A 218 -3.51 9.67 -4.88
CA GLU A 218 -4.60 10.36 -5.58
C GLU A 218 -5.71 9.37 -5.97
N THR A 219 -6.93 9.62 -5.51
CA THR A 219 -8.07 8.73 -5.74
C THR A 219 -8.33 8.52 -7.23
N ILE A 220 -8.39 7.27 -7.65
CA ILE A 220 -8.85 6.86 -8.97
C ILE A 220 -10.36 6.63 -8.89
N CYS A 221 -11.14 7.53 -9.46
CA CYS A 221 -12.58 7.39 -9.55
C CYS A 221 -12.96 7.40 -11.03
N ALA A 222 -13.20 6.22 -11.60
CA ALA A 222 -13.28 6.02 -13.03
C ALA A 222 -14.59 5.33 -13.45
N TYR A 223 -15.36 6.02 -14.29
CA TYR A 223 -16.63 5.51 -14.79
C TYR A 223 -16.44 4.82 -16.14
N GLN A 224 -16.91 3.57 -16.24
CA GLN A 224 -16.96 2.77 -17.49
C GLN A 224 -15.60 2.76 -18.21
N GLU A 225 -15.51 3.34 -19.41
CA GLU A 225 -14.33 3.31 -20.29
C GLU A 225 -13.10 3.99 -19.68
N ASN A 226 -13.27 5.00 -18.81
CA ASN A 226 -12.17 5.65 -18.13
C ASN A 226 -11.43 4.68 -17.20
N ALA A 227 -12.13 3.69 -16.64
CA ALA A 227 -11.54 2.67 -15.79
C ALA A 227 -10.64 1.67 -16.55
N ALA A 228 -10.66 1.68 -17.88
CA ALA A 228 -9.70 0.89 -18.68
C ALA A 228 -8.27 1.43 -18.55
N MET A 229 -8.08 2.64 -18.06
CA MET A 229 -6.79 3.21 -17.70
C MET A 229 -6.55 2.98 -16.19
N MET A 230 -5.59 2.12 -15.85
CA MET A 230 -5.33 1.66 -14.46
C MET A 230 -5.05 2.80 -13.48
N HIS A 231 -4.34 3.85 -13.92
CA HIS A 231 -4.03 5.05 -13.14
C HIS A 231 -4.75 6.27 -13.71
N TYR A 232 -6.07 6.16 -13.91
CA TYR A 232 -6.89 7.27 -14.38
C TYR A 232 -6.98 8.35 -13.31
N THR A 233 -6.82 9.61 -13.71
CA THR A 233 -7.02 10.76 -12.84
C THR A 233 -8.14 11.63 -13.41
N ALA A 234 -9.25 11.75 -12.68
CA ALA A 234 -10.31 12.68 -13.00
C ALA A 234 -9.91 14.10 -12.56
N THR A 235 -10.06 15.08 -13.44
CA THR A 235 -9.81 16.50 -13.15
C THR A 235 -11.04 17.33 -13.46
N GLU A 236 -11.09 18.58 -12.99
CA GLU A 236 -12.20 19.50 -13.33
C GLU A 236 -12.36 19.69 -14.84
N GLU A 237 -11.25 19.67 -15.59
CA GLU A 237 -11.26 19.85 -17.05
C GLU A 237 -11.59 18.56 -17.79
N LYS A 238 -11.31 17.40 -17.18
CA LYS A 238 -11.46 16.09 -17.81
C LYS A 238 -12.00 15.06 -16.84
N HIS A 239 -13.30 14.82 -16.92
CA HIS A 239 -14.01 13.79 -16.16
C HIS A 239 -15.29 13.36 -16.84
N ALA A 240 -15.85 12.24 -16.45
CA ALA A 240 -17.13 11.74 -16.94
C ALA A 240 -18.27 12.08 -15.98
N ALA A 241 -19.47 12.30 -16.54
CA ALA A 241 -20.71 12.28 -15.78
C ALA A 241 -21.11 10.83 -15.48
N VAL A 242 -21.29 10.50 -14.20
CA VAL A 242 -21.64 9.18 -13.73
C VAL A 242 -23.15 8.92 -13.89
N LYS A 243 -23.52 7.89 -14.62
CA LYS A 243 -24.92 7.52 -14.92
C LYS A 243 -25.32 6.27 -14.15
N ALA A 244 -26.64 6.07 -13.94
CA ALA A 244 -27.21 4.89 -13.28
C ALA A 244 -27.14 3.64 -14.17
N ARG A 245 -25.96 3.29 -14.67
CA ARG A 245 -25.67 2.13 -15.53
C ARG A 245 -24.17 1.76 -15.45
N GLY A 246 -23.89 0.47 -15.57
CA GLY A 246 -22.52 -0.04 -15.65
C GLY A 246 -21.76 0.08 -14.33
N PHE A 247 -20.46 0.34 -14.41
CA PHE A 247 -19.58 0.33 -13.27
C PHE A 247 -18.93 1.70 -12.98
N LEU A 248 -18.72 1.97 -11.69
CA LEU A 248 -17.78 2.96 -11.19
C LEU A 248 -16.66 2.21 -10.45
N LEU A 249 -15.47 2.25 -10.99
CA LEU A 249 -14.26 1.77 -10.30
C LEU A 249 -13.76 2.90 -9.41
N VAL A 250 -13.58 2.59 -8.12
CA VAL A 250 -13.01 3.53 -7.14
C VAL A 250 -11.87 2.84 -6.43
N ASP A 251 -10.66 3.31 -6.70
CA ASP A 251 -9.42 2.89 -6.10
C ASP A 251 -8.85 4.05 -5.29
N SER A 252 -8.62 3.81 -4.00
CA SER A 252 -8.37 4.91 -3.06
C SER A 252 -7.90 4.39 -1.71
N GLY A 253 -7.22 5.24 -0.98
CA GLY A 253 -6.79 4.90 0.37
C GLY A 253 -6.58 6.12 1.24
N GLY A 254 -6.25 5.91 2.50
CA GLY A 254 -5.96 6.94 3.47
C GLY A 254 -4.73 6.64 4.31
N THR A 255 -3.94 7.65 4.58
CA THR A 255 -2.89 7.61 5.58
C THR A 255 -3.47 8.10 6.90
N TYR A 256 -3.45 7.22 7.89
CA TYR A 256 -3.85 7.48 9.29
C TYR A 256 -2.61 7.40 10.18
N LYS A 257 -2.65 7.97 11.40
CA LYS A 257 -1.52 7.81 12.33
C LYS A 257 -1.24 6.36 12.72
N ASP A 258 -2.20 5.48 12.50
CA ASP A 258 -2.12 4.05 12.83
C ASP A 258 -2.04 3.11 11.62
N GLY A 259 -1.90 3.63 10.39
CA GLY A 259 -1.68 2.81 9.21
C GLY A 259 -1.92 3.54 7.90
N THR A 260 -1.58 2.90 6.82
CA THR A 260 -1.89 3.30 5.44
C THR A 260 -2.87 2.28 4.89
N THR A 261 -3.89 2.72 4.14
CA THR A 261 -4.88 1.84 3.51
C THR A 261 -4.87 1.99 2.00
N ASP A 262 -5.20 0.89 1.34
CA ASP A 262 -5.39 0.76 -0.09
C ASP A 262 -6.59 -0.15 -0.37
N ILE A 263 -7.52 0.30 -1.21
CA ILE A 263 -8.70 -0.48 -1.55
C ILE A 263 -9.27 -0.08 -2.89
N THR A 264 -9.57 -1.06 -3.71
CA THR A 264 -10.43 -0.88 -4.89
C THR A 264 -11.77 -1.58 -4.75
N ARG A 265 -12.84 -0.86 -5.08
CA ARG A 265 -14.16 -1.45 -5.33
C ARG A 265 -14.70 -0.99 -6.67
N THR A 266 -15.13 -1.96 -7.47
CA THR A 266 -15.91 -1.71 -8.68
C THR A 266 -17.39 -1.81 -8.32
N ILE A 267 -18.09 -0.69 -8.40
CA ILE A 267 -19.47 -0.51 -7.92
C ILE A 267 -20.44 -0.57 -9.08
N ALA A 268 -21.43 -1.47 -9.02
CA ALA A 268 -22.53 -1.55 -9.96
C ALA A 268 -23.52 -0.38 -9.73
N LEU A 269 -23.73 0.42 -10.76
CA LEU A 269 -24.57 1.64 -10.69
C LEU A 269 -26.00 1.44 -11.19
N GLY A 270 -26.32 0.26 -11.72
CA GLY A 270 -27.63 -0.08 -12.29
C GLY A 270 -27.58 -1.33 -13.13
N GLY A 271 -28.31 -1.38 -14.24
CA GLY A 271 -28.35 -2.55 -15.11
C GLY A 271 -26.98 -2.92 -15.67
N LEU A 272 -26.58 -4.18 -15.47
CA LEU A 272 -25.37 -4.79 -16.03
C LEU A 272 -25.72 -5.85 -17.08
N THR A 273 -24.90 -5.94 -18.11
CA THR A 273 -24.97 -7.05 -19.08
C THR A 273 -24.44 -8.35 -18.47
N ALA A 274 -24.77 -9.49 -19.08
CA ALA A 274 -24.22 -10.79 -18.66
C ALA A 274 -22.68 -10.82 -18.77
N GLU A 275 -22.10 -10.16 -19.80
CA GLU A 275 -20.65 -10.05 -19.97
C GLU A 275 -20.01 -9.24 -18.84
N GLU A 276 -20.58 -8.10 -18.47
CA GLU A 276 -20.08 -7.27 -17.35
C GLU A 276 -20.10 -8.05 -16.04
N LYS A 277 -21.18 -8.79 -15.73
CA LYS A 277 -21.26 -9.65 -14.55
C LYS A 277 -20.25 -10.79 -14.60
N LYS A 278 -20.08 -11.43 -15.76
CA LYS A 278 -19.09 -12.50 -15.95
C LYS A 278 -17.69 -11.98 -15.65
N LEU A 279 -17.28 -10.85 -16.24
CA LEU A 279 -15.96 -10.27 -16.04
C LEU A 279 -15.72 -9.88 -14.58
N TYR A 280 -16.69 -9.22 -13.93
CA TYR A 280 -16.60 -8.89 -12.51
C TYR A 280 -16.41 -10.15 -11.67
N THR A 281 -17.18 -11.19 -11.92
CA THR A 281 -17.12 -12.43 -11.15
C THR A 281 -15.81 -13.19 -11.39
N LYS A 282 -15.25 -13.13 -12.60
CA LYS A 282 -13.94 -13.73 -12.90
C LYS A 282 -12.78 -13.00 -12.17
N VAL A 283 -12.84 -11.68 -12.10
CA VAL A 283 -11.89 -10.90 -11.29
C VAL A 283 -12.05 -11.25 -9.81
N LEU A 284 -13.28 -11.26 -9.28
CA LEU A 284 -13.56 -11.65 -7.90
C LEU A 284 -13.07 -13.08 -7.60
N LYS A 285 -13.27 -14.02 -8.52
CA LYS A 285 -12.77 -15.40 -8.38
C LYS A 285 -11.25 -15.43 -8.24
N GLY A 286 -10.50 -14.72 -9.09
CA GLY A 286 -9.05 -14.65 -9.02
C GLY A 286 -8.58 -14.02 -7.70
N HIS A 287 -9.25 -12.98 -7.24
CA HIS A 287 -9.03 -12.37 -5.94
C HIS A 287 -9.26 -13.38 -4.78
N LEU A 288 -10.35 -14.13 -4.79
CA LEU A 288 -10.64 -15.14 -3.77
C LEU A 288 -9.64 -16.30 -3.79
N ASP A 289 -9.25 -16.78 -4.97
CA ASP A 289 -8.31 -17.89 -5.13
C ASP A 289 -6.92 -17.51 -4.56
N LEU A 290 -6.50 -16.26 -4.70
CA LEU A 290 -5.25 -15.75 -4.13
C LEU A 290 -5.37 -15.51 -2.63
N LEU A 291 -6.43 -14.84 -2.17
CA LEU A 291 -6.65 -14.52 -0.75
C LEU A 291 -6.69 -15.78 0.14
N HIS A 292 -7.27 -16.88 -0.36
CA HIS A 292 -7.40 -18.14 0.39
C HIS A 292 -6.24 -19.11 0.17
N ALA A 293 -5.18 -18.68 -0.52
CA ALA A 293 -4.02 -19.52 -0.78
C ALA A 293 -3.29 -19.92 0.50
N LYS A 294 -2.91 -21.19 0.60
CA LYS A 294 -1.93 -21.70 1.55
C LYS A 294 -0.65 -22.03 0.81
N PHE A 295 0.48 -21.60 1.32
CA PHE A 295 1.76 -21.75 0.64
C PHE A 295 2.90 -22.03 1.61
N LEU A 296 3.92 -22.73 1.12
CA LEU A 296 5.09 -23.09 1.93
C LEU A 296 6.00 -21.87 2.10
N TYR A 297 6.60 -21.72 3.28
CA TYR A 297 7.65 -20.73 3.51
C TYR A 297 8.79 -20.88 2.48
N GLY A 298 9.27 -19.80 1.94
CA GLY A 298 10.17 -19.75 0.79
C GLY A 298 9.48 -19.32 -0.51
N THR A 299 8.14 -19.32 -0.52
CA THR A 299 7.34 -18.82 -1.65
C THR A 299 7.48 -17.32 -1.78
N THR A 300 7.55 -16.85 -3.02
CA THR A 300 7.52 -15.42 -3.39
C THR A 300 6.17 -15.07 -4.03
N GLY A 301 5.84 -13.78 -4.11
CA GLY A 301 4.61 -13.36 -4.77
C GLY A 301 4.53 -13.76 -6.25
N ASN A 302 5.68 -13.92 -6.94
CA ASN A 302 5.70 -14.42 -8.32
C ASN A 302 5.14 -15.85 -8.45
N ASN A 303 5.27 -16.67 -7.42
CA ASN A 303 4.73 -18.03 -7.42
C ASN A 303 3.19 -18.03 -7.25
N LEU A 304 2.64 -17.01 -6.61
CA LEU A 304 1.21 -16.92 -6.26
C LEU A 304 0.38 -16.12 -7.28
N ASP A 305 1.00 -15.26 -8.07
CA ASP A 305 0.33 -14.38 -9.04
C ASP A 305 -0.61 -15.12 -9.98
N ILE A 306 -0.24 -16.34 -10.40
CA ILE A 306 -1.06 -17.17 -11.28
C ILE A 306 -2.43 -17.50 -10.70
N LEU A 307 -2.59 -17.57 -9.38
CA LEU A 307 -3.88 -17.86 -8.75
C LEU A 307 -4.92 -16.79 -9.10
N ALA A 308 -4.50 -15.51 -9.08
CA ALA A 308 -5.37 -14.40 -9.45
C ALA A 308 -5.64 -14.32 -10.97
N ARG A 309 -4.66 -14.71 -11.81
CA ARG A 309 -4.80 -14.64 -13.27
C ARG A 309 -5.57 -15.78 -13.87
N ASN A 310 -5.45 -16.98 -13.32
CA ASN A 310 -5.98 -18.20 -13.91
C ASN A 310 -7.48 -18.15 -14.30
N PRO A 311 -8.40 -17.57 -13.50
CA PRO A 311 -9.80 -17.43 -13.90
C PRO A 311 -10.02 -16.59 -15.17
N LEU A 312 -9.17 -15.60 -15.42
CA LEU A 312 -9.21 -14.77 -16.64
C LEU A 312 -8.51 -15.47 -17.81
N TRP A 313 -7.35 -16.09 -17.57
CA TRP A 313 -6.60 -16.82 -18.60
C TRP A 313 -7.39 -17.99 -19.20
N ASN A 314 -8.26 -18.63 -18.43
CA ASN A 314 -9.18 -19.65 -18.94
C ASN A 314 -10.16 -19.11 -20.00
N ASP A 315 -10.37 -17.80 -20.04
CA ASP A 315 -11.16 -17.11 -21.06
C ASP A 315 -10.27 -16.36 -22.08
N CYS A 316 -8.95 -16.60 -22.09
CA CYS A 316 -7.94 -15.92 -22.91
C CYS A 316 -7.94 -14.38 -22.69
N ILE A 317 -8.21 -13.93 -21.47
CA ILE A 317 -8.16 -12.55 -21.03
C ILE A 317 -7.01 -12.39 -20.03
N ASP A 318 -6.28 -11.29 -20.11
CA ASP A 318 -5.20 -10.97 -19.17
C ASP A 318 -5.24 -9.49 -18.75
N TYR A 319 -4.52 -9.17 -17.67
CA TYR A 319 -4.20 -7.80 -17.28
C TYR A 319 -2.68 -7.62 -17.21
N GLN A 320 -2.20 -6.45 -17.66
CA GLN A 320 -0.76 -6.19 -17.86
C GLN A 320 -0.13 -5.39 -16.71
N CYS A 321 -0.72 -5.43 -15.53
CA CYS A 321 -0.19 -4.84 -14.30
C CYS A 321 0.22 -5.91 -13.28
N GLY A 322 0.80 -5.48 -12.16
CA GLY A 322 1.00 -6.34 -10.99
C GLY A 322 -0.34 -6.77 -10.41
N THR A 323 -0.31 -7.84 -9.64
CA THR A 323 -1.47 -8.33 -8.88
C THR A 323 -1.48 -7.79 -7.46
N GLY A 324 -0.35 -7.27 -6.98
CA GLY A 324 -0.25 -6.70 -5.66
C GLY A 324 1.15 -6.21 -5.31
N HIS A 325 1.22 -5.40 -4.28
CA HIS A 325 2.45 -4.80 -3.77
C HIS A 325 2.44 -4.75 -2.24
N GLY A 326 3.62 -4.59 -1.64
CA GLY A 326 3.69 -4.32 -0.21
C GLY A 326 3.11 -2.95 0.14
N VAL A 327 2.64 -2.80 1.38
CA VAL A 327 2.09 -1.53 1.90
C VAL A 327 2.87 -1.08 3.13
N GLY A 328 3.21 0.21 3.19
CA GLY A 328 3.94 0.82 4.29
C GLY A 328 3.05 1.09 5.51
N HIS A 329 3.65 1.15 6.69
CA HIS A 329 2.93 1.55 7.91
C HIS A 329 3.12 3.04 8.19
N VAL A 330 2.11 3.87 7.87
CA VAL A 330 2.19 5.34 7.86
C VAL A 330 3.38 5.81 7.01
N LEU A 331 3.51 5.20 5.83
CA LEU A 331 4.52 5.45 4.79
C LEU A 331 3.90 5.22 3.42
N ALA A 332 4.73 5.12 2.38
CA ALA A 332 4.27 4.92 1.01
C ALA A 332 3.29 3.74 0.89
N VAL A 333 2.22 3.93 0.12
CA VAL A 333 1.26 2.87 -0.21
C VAL A 333 1.98 1.73 -0.97
N HIS A 334 2.86 2.05 -1.91
CA HIS A 334 3.71 1.08 -2.58
C HIS A 334 5.01 0.87 -1.80
N GLU A 335 5.13 -0.23 -1.08
CA GLU A 335 6.30 -0.57 -0.29
C GLU A 335 6.94 -1.90 -0.74
N GLY A 336 8.20 -1.84 -1.18
CA GLY A 336 9.00 -3.04 -1.38
C GLY A 336 9.61 -3.59 -0.06
N PRO A 337 10.31 -4.75 -0.13
CA PRO A 337 10.79 -5.43 -1.34
C PRO A 337 9.84 -6.50 -1.93
N HIS A 338 8.73 -6.84 -1.25
CA HIS A 338 7.78 -7.87 -1.68
C HIS A 338 6.65 -7.29 -2.53
N GLY A 339 5.99 -8.15 -3.26
CA GLY A 339 4.81 -7.86 -4.07
C GLY A 339 4.42 -9.09 -4.87
N ILE A 340 3.21 -9.10 -5.42
CA ILE A 340 2.65 -10.19 -6.21
C ILE A 340 2.58 -9.74 -7.66
N ARG A 341 3.33 -10.40 -8.55
CA ARG A 341 3.40 -10.04 -9.98
C ARG A 341 3.89 -11.19 -10.84
N TRP A 342 3.44 -11.24 -12.08
CA TRP A 342 3.86 -12.25 -13.04
C TRP A 342 5.35 -12.16 -13.38
N GLY A 343 5.82 -10.97 -13.74
CA GLY A 343 7.22 -10.73 -14.12
C GLY A 343 8.17 -10.73 -12.93
N MET A 344 9.39 -11.23 -13.14
CA MET A 344 10.46 -11.13 -12.14
C MET A 344 10.90 -9.67 -11.95
N PRO A 345 11.31 -9.26 -10.74
CA PRO A 345 11.93 -7.96 -10.51
C PRO A 345 13.16 -7.75 -11.41
N VAL A 346 13.46 -6.50 -11.73
CA VAL A 346 14.58 -6.13 -12.63
C VAL A 346 15.93 -6.70 -12.17
N ASN A 347 16.15 -6.80 -10.87
CA ASN A 347 17.35 -7.39 -10.27
C ASN A 347 17.33 -8.93 -10.21
N GLY A 348 16.29 -9.58 -10.74
CA GLY A 348 16.13 -11.03 -10.77
C GLY A 348 15.86 -11.68 -9.40
N LYS A 349 15.65 -10.89 -8.34
CA LYS A 349 15.44 -11.39 -6.98
C LYS A 349 14.07 -10.98 -6.46
N ALA A 350 13.15 -11.93 -6.37
CA ALA A 350 11.87 -11.74 -5.69
C ALA A 350 12.03 -11.94 -4.18
N ALA A 351 11.40 -11.12 -3.38
CA ALA A 351 11.42 -11.29 -1.93
C ALA A 351 10.50 -12.44 -1.50
N VAL A 352 11.01 -13.27 -0.58
CA VAL A 352 10.23 -14.32 0.07
C VAL A 352 9.20 -13.69 0.98
N LEU A 353 7.95 -14.14 0.88
CA LEU A 353 6.88 -13.70 1.76
C LEU A 353 7.10 -14.21 3.18
N GLN A 354 6.94 -13.33 4.17
CA GLN A 354 7.18 -13.62 5.57
C GLN A 354 6.01 -13.16 6.44
N GLU A 355 5.79 -13.85 7.55
CA GLU A 355 4.79 -13.45 8.56
C GLU A 355 4.94 -11.98 8.95
N GLY A 356 3.84 -11.24 8.94
CA GLY A 356 3.78 -9.81 9.24
C GLY A 356 3.98 -8.88 8.04
N MET A 357 4.27 -9.40 6.85
CA MET A 357 4.22 -8.59 5.63
C MET A 357 2.78 -8.27 5.28
N VAL A 358 2.53 -7.00 4.90
CA VAL A 358 1.26 -6.53 4.34
C VAL A 358 1.41 -6.44 2.84
N VAL A 359 0.45 -6.97 2.10
CA VAL A 359 0.47 -7.00 0.64
C VAL A 359 -0.94 -6.82 0.08
N THR A 360 -1.09 -6.11 -1.05
CA THR A 360 -2.37 -6.01 -1.76
C THR A 360 -2.63 -7.24 -2.62
N ASP A 361 -3.91 -7.47 -2.90
CA ASP A 361 -4.44 -8.45 -3.85
C ASP A 361 -5.46 -7.72 -4.72
N GLU A 362 -5.05 -7.28 -5.93
CA GLU A 362 -5.74 -6.32 -6.79
C GLU A 362 -5.84 -6.77 -8.26
N PRO A 363 -6.29 -7.99 -8.55
CA PRO A 363 -6.51 -8.40 -9.93
C PRO A 363 -7.54 -7.53 -10.63
N GLY A 364 -7.44 -7.44 -11.95
CA GLY A 364 -8.37 -6.63 -12.72
C GLY A 364 -8.56 -7.11 -14.15
N VAL A 365 -9.45 -6.44 -14.86
CA VAL A 365 -9.61 -6.53 -16.31
C VAL A 365 -9.83 -5.13 -16.88
N TYR A 366 -9.12 -4.82 -17.95
CA TYR A 366 -9.10 -3.47 -18.53
C TYR A 366 -9.33 -3.58 -20.03
N LEU A 367 -10.53 -3.25 -20.48
CA LEU A 367 -10.93 -3.34 -21.88
C LEU A 367 -10.98 -1.94 -22.49
N PRO A 368 -10.03 -1.57 -23.36
CA PRO A 368 -9.99 -0.23 -23.97
C PRO A 368 -11.34 0.16 -24.58
N HIS A 369 -11.77 1.39 -24.30
CA HIS A 369 -13.03 1.98 -24.77
C HIS A 369 -14.32 1.24 -24.31
N LYS A 370 -14.21 0.40 -23.28
CA LYS A 370 -15.36 -0.34 -22.74
C LYS A 370 -15.50 -0.16 -21.24
N LEU A 371 -14.60 -0.76 -20.46
CA LEU A 371 -14.66 -0.77 -19.00
C LEU A 371 -13.31 -1.17 -18.36
N GLY A 372 -13.17 -0.86 -17.08
CA GLY A 372 -12.18 -1.46 -16.19
C GLY A 372 -12.87 -1.99 -14.94
N ILE A 373 -12.37 -3.11 -14.44
CA ILE A 373 -12.80 -3.74 -13.19
C ILE A 373 -11.54 -4.08 -12.41
N ARG A 374 -11.46 -3.65 -11.15
CA ARG A 374 -10.45 -4.07 -10.16
C ARG A 374 -11.17 -4.34 -8.85
N ILE A 375 -10.77 -5.37 -8.16
CA ILE A 375 -11.21 -5.68 -6.79
C ILE A 375 -9.96 -5.87 -5.97
N GLU A 376 -9.85 -5.14 -4.88
CA GLU A 376 -8.65 -5.11 -4.08
C GLU A 376 -8.91 -5.17 -2.60
N ASN A 377 -8.10 -5.96 -1.91
CA ASN A 377 -7.96 -5.96 -0.46
C ASN A 377 -6.48 -5.92 -0.08
N GLU A 378 -6.17 -5.38 1.09
CA GLU A 378 -4.91 -5.62 1.77
C GLU A 378 -4.99 -6.89 2.62
N MET A 379 -3.90 -7.65 2.61
CA MET A 379 -3.75 -8.92 3.32
C MET A 379 -2.49 -8.91 4.19
N ILE A 380 -2.53 -9.59 5.33
CA ILE A 380 -1.36 -9.83 6.17
C ILE A 380 -0.92 -11.29 6.02
N VAL A 381 0.34 -11.51 5.72
CA VAL A 381 0.93 -12.86 5.71
C VAL A 381 0.97 -13.41 7.14
N GLN A 382 0.41 -14.59 7.35
CA GLN A 382 0.33 -15.26 8.64
C GLN A 382 0.91 -16.67 8.61
N LYS A 383 1.34 -17.16 9.77
CA LYS A 383 1.69 -18.58 9.94
C LYS A 383 0.43 -19.44 10.02
N GLU A 384 0.46 -20.50 9.27
CA GLU A 384 -0.45 -21.64 9.34
C GLU A 384 0.22 -22.83 10.04
N GLU A 385 -0.15 -24.02 9.66
CA GLU A 385 0.39 -25.27 10.17
C GLU A 385 1.89 -25.41 9.86
N LYS A 386 2.64 -25.97 10.80
CA LYS A 386 3.99 -26.49 10.59
C LYS A 386 3.96 -28.01 10.67
N ASN A 387 4.36 -28.65 9.60
CA ASN A 387 4.37 -30.11 9.49
C ASN A 387 5.69 -30.63 8.89
N PHE A 388 5.69 -31.89 8.45
CA PHE A 388 6.87 -32.54 7.85
C PHE A 388 7.43 -31.79 6.63
N TYR A 389 6.57 -31.16 5.83
CA TYR A 389 6.98 -30.39 4.64
C TYR A 389 7.58 -29.03 4.97
N GLY A 390 7.35 -28.50 6.16
CA GLY A 390 7.84 -27.20 6.61
C GLY A 390 6.76 -26.32 7.23
N GLN A 391 7.04 -25.01 7.30
CA GLN A 391 6.07 -24.00 7.75
C GLN A 391 5.19 -23.56 6.60
N PHE A 392 3.89 -23.76 6.70
CA PHE A 392 2.91 -23.15 5.79
C PHE A 392 2.51 -21.75 6.26
N LEU A 393 2.19 -20.93 5.30
CA LEU A 393 1.70 -19.56 5.47
C LEU A 393 0.34 -19.42 4.76
N SER A 394 -0.40 -18.39 5.15
CA SER A 394 -1.67 -17.98 4.55
C SER A 394 -1.80 -16.46 4.60
N PHE A 395 -2.94 -15.94 4.16
CA PHE A 395 -3.26 -14.53 4.26
C PHE A 395 -4.43 -14.30 5.22
N GLU A 396 -4.37 -13.21 5.98
CA GLU A 396 -5.49 -12.62 6.71
C GLU A 396 -5.98 -11.41 5.95
N ASP A 397 -7.23 -11.40 5.57
CA ASP A 397 -7.89 -10.24 4.97
C ASP A 397 -8.14 -9.15 6.03
N ILE A 398 -7.69 -7.93 5.74
CA ILE A 398 -7.85 -6.78 6.63
C ILE A 398 -8.67 -5.63 6.01
N THR A 399 -9.21 -5.81 4.82
CA THR A 399 -10.11 -4.85 4.18
C THR A 399 -11.57 -5.22 4.48
N TYR A 400 -12.30 -4.34 5.16
CA TYR A 400 -13.64 -4.65 5.68
C TYR A 400 -14.77 -3.94 4.91
N VAL A 401 -14.77 -4.06 3.57
CA VAL A 401 -15.76 -3.47 2.67
C VAL A 401 -16.37 -4.54 1.78
N PRO A 402 -17.73 -4.65 1.68
CA PRO A 402 -18.35 -5.75 0.95
C PRO A 402 -18.07 -5.70 -0.56
N TYR A 403 -18.03 -6.87 -1.19
CA TYR A 403 -18.10 -6.99 -2.65
C TYR A 403 -19.52 -6.63 -3.13
N ASP A 404 -19.62 -6.09 -4.34
CA ASP A 404 -20.93 -5.67 -4.87
C ASP A 404 -21.74 -6.86 -5.38
N ARG A 405 -22.74 -7.27 -4.59
CA ARG A 405 -23.61 -8.41 -4.89
C ARG A 405 -24.39 -8.27 -6.19
N ASP A 406 -24.69 -7.03 -6.62
CA ASP A 406 -25.44 -6.78 -7.86
C ASP A 406 -24.62 -7.15 -9.12
N ALA A 407 -23.30 -7.22 -8.97
CA ALA A 407 -22.36 -7.57 -10.04
C ALA A 407 -21.94 -9.04 -10.06
N ILE A 408 -22.27 -9.82 -9.02
CA ILE A 408 -21.87 -11.22 -8.91
C ILE A 408 -22.84 -12.11 -9.69
N ASP A 409 -22.30 -12.99 -10.54
CA ASP A 409 -23.02 -14.07 -11.20
C ASP A 409 -22.52 -15.41 -10.65
N THR A 410 -23.31 -16.04 -9.79
CA THR A 410 -22.90 -17.24 -9.04
C THR A 410 -22.69 -18.48 -9.91
N GLN A 411 -23.08 -18.46 -11.19
CA GLN A 411 -22.79 -19.58 -12.11
C GLN A 411 -21.27 -19.77 -12.37
N TYR A 412 -20.46 -18.71 -12.18
CA TYR A 412 -19.00 -18.75 -12.37
C TYR A 412 -18.22 -19.06 -11.10
N LEU A 413 -18.90 -19.23 -9.96
CA LEU A 413 -18.28 -19.53 -8.66
C LEU A 413 -18.53 -20.98 -8.25
N SER A 414 -17.61 -21.58 -7.53
CA SER A 414 -17.80 -22.82 -6.79
C SER A 414 -18.63 -22.59 -5.52
N ASP A 415 -19.12 -23.66 -4.89
CA ASP A 415 -19.81 -23.56 -3.61
C ASP A 415 -18.88 -23.06 -2.51
N GLU A 416 -17.60 -23.47 -2.53
CA GLU A 416 -16.57 -23.01 -1.61
C GLU A 416 -16.30 -21.50 -1.72
N GLU A 417 -16.22 -20.96 -2.94
CA GLU A 417 -16.04 -19.52 -3.17
C GLU A 417 -17.26 -18.71 -2.72
N ILE A 418 -18.46 -19.25 -2.89
CA ILE A 418 -19.69 -18.65 -2.35
C ILE A 418 -19.65 -18.64 -0.81
N ASP A 419 -19.18 -19.70 -0.19
CA ASP A 419 -19.02 -19.78 1.27
C ASP A 419 -17.96 -18.79 1.77
N TRP A 420 -16.84 -18.61 1.06
CA TRP A 420 -15.83 -17.58 1.37
C TRP A 420 -16.42 -16.17 1.32
N ILE A 421 -17.16 -15.82 0.28
CA ILE A 421 -17.83 -14.52 0.18
C ILE A 421 -18.80 -14.32 1.34
N ASN A 422 -19.59 -15.35 1.68
CA ASN A 422 -20.56 -15.27 2.77
C ASN A 422 -19.87 -15.10 4.15
N ALA A 423 -18.77 -15.80 4.37
CA ALA A 423 -17.95 -15.65 5.60
C ALA A 423 -17.34 -14.24 5.70
N TYR A 424 -16.81 -13.72 4.60
CA TYR A 424 -16.26 -12.38 4.52
C TYR A 424 -17.33 -11.31 4.77
N HIS A 425 -18.48 -11.39 4.12
CA HIS A 425 -19.60 -10.48 4.35
C HIS A 425 -20.11 -10.53 5.81
N LYS A 426 -20.18 -11.72 6.42
CA LYS A 426 -20.52 -11.87 7.83
C LYS A 426 -19.51 -11.15 8.73
N MET A 427 -18.22 -11.33 8.50
CA MET A 427 -17.15 -10.65 9.24
C MET A 427 -17.28 -9.12 9.13
N ILE A 428 -17.54 -8.60 7.95
CA ILE A 428 -17.75 -7.16 7.74
C ILE A 428 -18.95 -6.66 8.55
N TRP A 429 -20.07 -7.37 8.49
CA TRP A 429 -21.25 -7.00 9.27
C TRP A 429 -20.94 -6.93 10.77
N GLU A 430 -20.23 -7.92 11.29
CA GLU A 430 -19.87 -8.00 12.71
C GLU A 430 -18.91 -6.88 13.14
N LYS A 431 -17.94 -6.52 12.29
CA LYS A 431 -16.94 -5.47 12.59
C LYS A 431 -17.44 -4.05 12.35
N ILE A 432 -18.11 -3.80 11.22
CA ILE A 432 -18.46 -2.45 10.75
C ILE A 432 -19.90 -2.09 11.09
N GLY A 433 -20.82 -3.05 11.12
CA GLY A 433 -22.22 -2.81 11.44
C GLY A 433 -22.47 -2.09 12.77
N PRO A 434 -21.76 -2.38 13.88
CA PRO A 434 -21.87 -1.63 15.13
C PRO A 434 -21.44 -0.16 15.05
N LEU A 435 -20.58 0.20 14.09
CA LEU A 435 -20.03 1.55 13.91
C LEU A 435 -20.90 2.45 13.04
N LEU A 436 -21.94 1.90 12.41
CA LEU A 436 -22.87 2.60 11.55
C LEU A 436 -24.24 2.76 12.20
N SER A 437 -25.01 3.73 11.73
CA SER A 437 -26.37 3.99 12.21
C SER A 437 -27.36 4.20 11.04
N GLY A 438 -28.65 4.23 11.33
CA GLY A 438 -29.69 4.64 10.39
C GLY A 438 -29.68 3.88 9.05
N LYS A 439 -29.72 4.65 7.97
CA LYS A 439 -29.81 4.13 6.59
C LYS A 439 -28.52 3.45 6.14
N GLU A 440 -27.36 3.92 6.56
CA GLU A 440 -26.05 3.33 6.23
C GLU A 440 -25.91 1.93 6.84
N LYS A 441 -26.32 1.74 8.09
CA LYS A 441 -26.35 0.43 8.75
C LYS A 441 -27.30 -0.52 8.04
N SER A 442 -28.50 -0.04 7.66
CA SER A 442 -29.48 -0.83 6.91
C SER A 442 -28.97 -1.23 5.52
N PHE A 443 -28.24 -0.32 4.87
CA PHE A 443 -27.57 -0.61 3.60
C PHE A 443 -26.52 -1.70 3.78
N LEU A 444 -25.61 -1.58 4.77
CA LEU A 444 -24.58 -2.58 5.01
C LEU A 444 -25.18 -3.95 5.28
N LYS A 445 -26.24 -4.02 6.10
CA LYS A 445 -26.94 -5.28 6.36
C LYS A 445 -27.44 -5.95 5.07
N LYS A 446 -27.94 -5.16 4.11
CA LYS A 446 -28.38 -5.66 2.80
C LYS A 446 -27.18 -6.07 1.95
N ALA A 447 -26.13 -5.23 1.89
CA ALA A 447 -24.94 -5.48 1.08
C ALA A 447 -24.16 -6.72 1.54
N THR A 448 -24.19 -7.03 2.84
CA THR A 448 -23.58 -8.23 3.43
C THR A 448 -24.52 -9.42 3.58
N GLY A 449 -25.71 -9.38 2.96
CA GLY A 449 -26.66 -10.49 2.97
C GLY A 449 -26.10 -11.73 2.27
N LYS A 450 -26.58 -12.91 2.68
CA LYS A 450 -26.13 -14.20 2.13
C LYS A 450 -26.33 -14.28 0.61
N ILE A 451 -25.33 -14.77 -0.11
CA ILE A 451 -25.39 -15.14 -1.54
C ILE A 451 -25.64 -16.64 -1.60
N THR A 452 -26.48 -17.03 -2.51
CA THR A 452 -26.78 -18.44 -2.82
C THR A 452 -26.62 -18.67 -4.32
N ARG A 453 -26.35 -19.90 -4.70
CA ARG A 453 -26.35 -20.28 -6.11
C ARG A 453 -27.72 -19.99 -6.70
N ALA A 454 -27.76 -19.41 -7.90
CA ALA A 454 -28.96 -19.10 -8.65
C ALA A 454 -29.64 -20.38 -9.18
#